data_8a684c83c025705939bcc12780b26506
#
_entry.id   8a684c83c025705939bcc12780b26506
#
_cell.length_a   1.000
_cell.length_b   1.000
_cell.length_c   1.000
_cell.angle_alpha   90.00
_cell.angle_beta   90.00
_cell.angle_gamma   90.00
#
_symmetry.space_group_name_H-M   'P 1'
#
loop_
_entity.id
_entity.type
_entity.pdbx_description
1 polymer ?
#
loop_
_entity_poly.entity_id
_entity_poly.type
_entity_poly.pdbx_seq_one_letter_code
_entity_poly.pdbx_strand_id
1 'polypeptide(L)'
;MKTPAPLTKDLIGLATLFLTSGTTHLVRPEVFDPLVPSSLPRRRELIYASGVAELICAAGLLHPRTRRHAGWASAALLLGVFP
;
A
#
# COMPACT_ATOMS: atom_id res chain seq x y z
N MET A 1 28.62 -4.94 -0.33
CA MET A 1 27.48 -4.04 -0.06
C MET A 1 26.60 -3.94 -1.29
N LYS A 2 25.31 -4.04 -1.10
CA LYS A 2 24.37 -4.00 -2.22
C LYS A 2 23.98 -2.56 -2.53
N THR A 3 23.93 -2.24 -3.82
CA THR A 3 23.41 -0.94 -4.24
C THR A 3 21.91 -0.89 -4.04
N PRO A 4 21.35 0.27 -3.70
CA PRO A 4 19.89 0.41 -3.63
C PRO A 4 19.26 0.12 -4.99
N ALA A 5 18.04 -0.40 -4.97
CA ALA A 5 17.28 -0.59 -6.19
C ALA A 5 17.01 0.78 -6.83
N PRO A 6 17.10 0.90 -8.16
CA PRO A 6 16.84 2.17 -8.82
C PRO A 6 15.36 2.54 -8.74
N LEU A 7 15.08 3.84 -8.71
CA LEU A 7 13.71 4.34 -8.78
C LEU A 7 13.31 4.40 -10.26
N THR A 8 12.52 3.43 -10.68
CA THR A 8 12.03 3.33 -12.04
C THR A 8 10.66 3.96 -12.18
N LYS A 9 10.21 4.14 -13.42
CA LYS A 9 8.87 4.65 -13.69
C LYS A 9 7.79 3.75 -13.09
N ASP A 10 8.02 2.44 -13.11
CA ASP A 10 7.08 1.47 -12.53
C ASP A 10 6.94 1.68 -11.03
N LEU A 11 8.07 1.90 -10.34
CA LEU A 11 8.04 2.14 -8.90
C LEU A 11 7.41 3.48 -8.57
N ILE A 12 7.65 4.50 -9.38
CA ILE A 12 6.99 5.80 -9.21
C ILE A 12 5.48 5.64 -9.38
N GLY A 13 5.06 4.88 -10.40
CA GLY A 13 3.64 4.60 -10.62
C GLY A 13 3.02 3.86 -9.45
N LEU A 14 3.71 2.85 -8.94
CA LEU A 14 3.22 2.09 -7.79
C LEU A 14 3.13 2.96 -6.54
N ALA A 15 4.16 3.78 -6.28
CA ALA A 15 4.16 4.67 -5.14
C ALA A 15 3.01 5.69 -5.24
N THR A 16 2.77 6.23 -6.42
CA THR A 16 1.68 7.17 -6.66
C THR A 16 0.33 6.50 -6.41
N LEU A 17 0.17 5.28 -6.90
CA LEU A 17 -1.04 4.51 -6.68
C LEU A 17 -1.26 4.27 -5.18
N PHE A 18 -0.23 3.89 -4.46
CA PHE A 18 -0.32 3.64 -3.04
C PHE A 18 -0.59 4.91 -2.24
N LEU A 19 0.02 6.03 -2.64
CA LEU A 19 -0.26 7.31 -1.98
C LEU A 19 -1.71 7.71 -2.18
N THR A 20 -2.21 7.59 -3.39
CA THR A 20 -3.60 7.92 -3.70
C THR A 20 -4.56 6.99 -2.98
N SER A 21 -4.34 5.69 -3.10
CA SER A 21 -5.21 4.68 -2.50
C SER A 21 -5.16 4.75 -0.98
N GLY A 22 -3.95 4.84 -0.40
CA GLY A 22 -3.81 4.93 1.04
C GLY A 22 -4.48 6.15 1.61
N THR A 23 -4.33 7.30 0.96
CA THR A 23 -5.00 8.52 1.37
C THR A 23 -6.52 8.35 1.30
N THR A 24 -7.02 7.74 0.23
CA THR A 24 -8.45 7.48 0.07
C THR A 24 -8.99 6.58 1.18
N HIS A 25 -8.22 5.55 1.56
CA HIS A 25 -8.61 4.67 2.67
C HIS A 25 -8.84 5.46 3.97
N LEU A 26 -8.03 6.49 4.21
CA LEU A 26 -8.12 7.27 5.45
C LEU A 26 -9.13 8.39 5.37
N VAL A 27 -9.29 9.02 4.19
CA VAL A 27 -10.15 10.20 4.02
C VAL A 27 -11.57 9.79 3.61
N ARG A 28 -11.69 8.81 2.74
CA ARG A 28 -12.96 8.35 2.21
C ARG A 28 -13.06 6.83 2.32
N PRO A 29 -13.02 6.27 3.54
CA PRO A 29 -13.02 4.82 3.70
C PRO A 29 -14.29 4.15 3.18
N GLU A 30 -15.39 4.86 3.10
CA GLU A 30 -16.66 4.32 2.61
C GLU A 30 -16.56 3.86 1.15
N VAL A 31 -15.60 4.36 0.39
CA VAL A 31 -15.37 3.90 -1.00
C VAL A 31 -15.02 2.42 -1.03
N PHE A 32 -14.38 1.93 0.03
CA PHE A 32 -13.89 0.56 0.11
C PHE A 32 -14.86 -0.40 0.80
N ASP A 33 -15.94 0.10 1.40
CA ASP A 33 -16.90 -0.75 2.11
C ASP A 33 -17.43 -1.90 1.23
N PRO A 34 -17.80 -1.69 -0.03
CA PRO A 34 -18.30 -2.79 -0.86
C PRO A 34 -17.26 -3.84 -1.19
N LEU A 35 -15.97 -3.49 -1.07
CA LEU A 35 -14.88 -4.41 -1.41
C LEU A 35 -14.51 -5.33 -0.25
N VAL A 36 -14.93 -5.00 0.97
CA VAL A 36 -14.64 -5.80 2.15
C VAL A 36 -15.80 -6.75 2.38
N PRO A 37 -15.54 -8.07 2.51
CA PRO A 37 -16.62 -9.02 2.76
C PRO A 37 -17.39 -8.68 4.03
N SER A 38 -18.71 -8.74 3.96
CA SER A 38 -19.58 -8.39 5.08
C SER A 38 -19.38 -9.33 6.29
N SER A 39 -18.82 -10.51 6.06
CA SER A 39 -18.53 -11.47 7.11
C SER A 39 -17.34 -11.09 7.98
N LEU A 40 -16.50 -10.16 7.52
CA LEU A 40 -15.32 -9.76 8.29
C LEU A 40 -15.72 -8.72 9.34
N PRO A 41 -15.28 -8.91 10.61
CA PRO A 41 -15.50 -7.90 11.65
C PRO A 41 -14.55 -6.73 11.44
N ARG A 42 -14.89 -5.59 12.02
CA ARG A 42 -14.02 -4.41 12.04
C ARG A 42 -13.61 -3.96 10.64
N ARG A 43 -14.58 -3.95 9.72
CA ARG A 43 -14.32 -3.57 8.33
C ARG A 43 -13.63 -2.22 8.21
N ARG A 44 -14.08 -1.24 8.98
CA ARG A 44 -13.52 0.11 8.92
C ARG A 44 -12.08 0.13 9.41
N GLU A 45 -11.77 -0.61 10.47
CA GLU A 45 -10.40 -0.70 10.97
C GLU A 45 -9.48 -1.38 9.98
N LEU A 46 -9.96 -2.41 9.27
CA LEU A 46 -9.20 -3.07 8.22
C LEU A 46 -8.89 -2.11 7.08
N ILE A 47 -9.85 -1.27 6.70
CA ILE A 47 -9.65 -0.28 5.65
C ILE A 47 -8.58 0.73 6.09
N TYR A 48 -8.66 1.23 7.31
CA TYR A 48 -7.66 2.16 7.82
C TYR A 48 -6.27 1.52 7.89
N ALA A 49 -6.19 0.29 8.37
CA ALA A 49 -4.91 -0.43 8.47
C ALA A 49 -4.28 -0.60 7.09
N SER A 50 -5.09 -0.97 6.09
CA SER A 50 -4.61 -1.09 4.70
C SER A 50 -4.08 0.25 4.18
N GLY A 51 -4.80 1.33 4.48
CA GLY A 51 -4.38 2.66 4.04
C GLY A 51 -3.04 3.06 4.63
N VAL A 52 -2.85 2.84 5.92
CA VAL A 52 -1.58 3.13 6.60
C VAL A 52 -0.47 2.28 6.00
N ALA A 53 -0.73 0.98 5.78
CA ALA A 53 0.26 0.09 5.20
C ALA A 53 0.67 0.55 3.80
N GLU A 54 -0.29 1.00 2.98
CA GLU A 54 -0.01 1.50 1.65
C GLU A 54 0.83 2.78 1.68
N LEU A 55 0.53 3.70 2.59
CA LEU A 55 1.31 4.94 2.73
C LEU A 55 2.73 4.64 3.18
N ILE A 56 2.90 3.71 4.12
CA ILE A 56 4.23 3.30 4.57
C ILE A 56 5.01 2.67 3.42
N CYS A 57 4.37 1.80 2.64
CA CYS A 57 5.00 1.19 1.48
C CYS A 57 5.40 2.24 0.45
N ALA A 58 4.53 3.21 0.19
CA ALA A 58 4.84 4.29 -0.75
C ALA A 58 6.07 5.07 -0.31
N ALA A 59 6.12 5.46 0.96
CA ALA A 59 7.26 6.17 1.50
C ALA A 59 8.53 5.33 1.40
N GLY A 60 8.42 4.03 1.70
CA GLY A 60 9.56 3.12 1.61
C GLY A 60 10.07 2.94 0.19
N LEU A 61 9.15 2.91 -0.79
CA LEU A 61 9.54 2.79 -2.20
C LEU A 61 10.29 4.03 -2.68
N LEU A 62 9.94 5.20 -2.17
CA LEU A 62 10.55 6.45 -2.58
C LEU A 62 11.91 6.69 -1.91
N HIS A 63 12.20 6.00 -0.80
CA HIS A 63 13.45 6.16 -0.10
C HIS A 63 14.45 5.08 -0.55
N PRO A 64 15.67 5.47 -1.00
CA PRO A 64 16.61 4.50 -1.58
C PRO A 64 17.03 3.39 -0.63
N ARG A 65 17.12 3.66 0.66
CA ARG A 65 17.57 2.65 1.64
C ARG A 65 16.54 1.57 1.91
N THR A 66 15.24 1.91 1.79
CA THR A 66 14.16 1.00 2.13
C THR A 66 13.41 0.48 0.91
N ARG A 67 13.77 0.97 -0.29
CA ARG A 67 13.04 0.66 -1.52
C ARG A 67 12.90 -0.83 -1.78
N ARG A 68 13.96 -1.59 -1.57
CA ARG A 68 13.93 -3.03 -1.82
C ARG A 68 12.98 -3.74 -0.85
N HIS A 69 13.06 -3.40 0.43
CA HIS A 69 12.17 -3.98 1.45
C HIS A 69 10.73 -3.55 1.22
N ALA A 70 10.51 -2.28 0.86
CA ALA A 70 9.17 -1.78 0.56
C ALA A 70 8.59 -2.46 -0.69
N GLY A 71 9.43 -2.81 -1.66
CA GLY A 71 9.00 -3.57 -2.83
C GLY A 71 8.43 -4.93 -2.44
N TRP A 72 9.12 -5.66 -1.58
CA TRP A 72 8.61 -6.93 -1.07
C TRP A 72 7.34 -6.76 -0.24
N ALA A 73 7.31 -5.75 0.63
CA ALA A 73 6.13 -5.47 1.43
C ALA A 73 4.92 -5.10 0.54
N SER A 74 5.17 -4.32 -0.52
CA SER A 74 4.13 -3.95 -1.46
C SER A 74 3.56 -5.16 -2.19
N ALA A 75 4.44 -6.08 -2.61
CA ALA A 75 4.00 -7.31 -3.27
C ALA A 75 3.15 -8.15 -2.32
N ALA A 76 3.58 -8.28 -1.06
CA ALA A 76 2.83 -9.03 -0.06
C ALA A 76 1.47 -8.39 0.19
N LEU A 77 1.41 -7.06 0.27
CA LEU A 77 0.17 -6.35 0.49
C LEU A 77 -0.81 -6.57 -0.66
N LEU A 78 -0.31 -6.47 -1.90
CA LEU A 78 -1.15 -6.70 -3.08
C LEU A 78 -1.69 -8.13 -3.12
N LEU A 79 -0.85 -9.12 -2.79
CA LEU A 79 -1.29 -10.50 -2.75
C LEU A 79 -2.33 -10.74 -1.66
N GLY A 80 -2.23 -10.02 -0.54
CA GLY A 80 -3.19 -10.13 0.54
C GLY A 80 -4.53 -9.49 0.24
N VAL A 81 -4.54 -8.45 -0.60
CA VAL A 81 -5.76 -7.71 -0.95
C VAL A 81 -6.50 -8.37 -2.11
N PHE A 82 -5.77 -9.03 -3.02
CA PHE A 82 -6.37 -9.70 -4.18
C PHE A 82 -6.33 -11.22 -3.96
N PRO A 83 -7.41 -11.79 -3.44
CA PRO A 83 -7.48 -13.22 -3.23
C PRO A 83 -7.51 -14.02 -4.55
#